data_3323dfb04bafcb4c36d5f077a3b588d1
#
_entry.id   3323dfb04bafcb4c36d5f077a3b588d1
#
_cell.length_a   1.000
_cell.length_b   1.000
_cell.length_c   1.000
_cell.angle_alpha   90.00
_cell.angle_beta   90.00
_cell.angle_gamma   90.00
#
_symmetry.space_group_name_H-M   'P 1'
#
loop_
_entity.id
_entity.type
_entity.pdbx_description
1 polymer ?
#
loop_
_entity_poly.entity_id
_entity_poly.type
_entity_poly.pdbx_seq_one_letter_code
_entity_poly.pdbx_strand_id
1 'polypeptide(L)'
;MKFGVLVSATVLAARLAHAVPTSIADAIMSRASRDGIDLSVLDTMPDILAAITDTYNERGVQYPQDDRKKAARVGSRGVGNIFDIHAHAEPDWYRKVAPFTGGNADRNDGGGTPSPAWNVSSHLDFMQTIGISHSILGFTSPSANAFLGDKERTVALARLINEQLAAYARTYPDSFNFFAAMPLPYTDEAITELKYAVQELGAVGVALMSNHEGHYLGYDSFTPFWQAMDGLGGRQVVYVHPTTPWLNVNETWIPANPYSDIDESRMEFYMETARTFIDLTLTQTIHNFTNTHFVLPHIGGAFPTMIDRVLKTVHTELYESSLEIYRTRFWWDSASPTYFHQINGLLAYDIPKANLLYGTDYPFISAAVTAADFDSIMAYPGLSDEEKEDLLSNNYKTLFGDKLHFQ
;
A
#
# COMPACT_ATOMS: atom_id res chain seq x y z
N MET A 1 8.32 -3.22 -78.36
CA MET A 1 7.43 -4.04 -77.56
C MET A 1 8.19 -4.45 -76.27
N LYS A 2 7.89 -3.83 -75.17
CA LYS A 2 8.38 -4.25 -73.86
C LYS A 2 7.14 -4.38 -72.94
N PHE A 3 6.81 -5.63 -72.57
CA PHE A 3 5.77 -5.94 -71.60
C PHE A 3 6.31 -5.70 -70.21
N GLY A 4 5.69 -4.80 -69.45
CA GLY A 4 5.92 -4.62 -68.02
C GLY A 4 4.88 -5.44 -67.26
N VAL A 5 5.37 -6.35 -66.42
CA VAL A 5 4.56 -7.12 -65.47
C VAL A 5 4.40 -6.32 -64.20
N LEU A 6 3.21 -5.87 -63.89
CA LEU A 6 2.84 -5.28 -62.59
C LEU A 6 2.58 -6.46 -61.62
N VAL A 7 3.45 -6.60 -60.60
CA VAL A 7 3.18 -7.48 -59.46
C VAL A 7 2.48 -6.66 -58.38
N SER A 8 1.21 -6.92 -58.21
CA SER A 8 0.40 -6.35 -57.13
C SER A 8 0.68 -7.13 -55.84
N ALA A 9 1.39 -6.53 -54.90
CA ALA A 9 1.60 -7.08 -53.55
C ALA A 9 0.41 -6.66 -52.68
N THR A 10 -0.56 -7.56 -52.54
CA THR A 10 -1.65 -7.42 -51.57
C THR A 10 -1.10 -7.80 -50.17
N VAL A 11 -0.73 -6.81 -49.36
CA VAL A 11 -0.40 -7.03 -47.97
C VAL A 11 -1.71 -7.28 -47.23
N LEU A 12 -1.96 -8.52 -46.88
CA LEU A 12 -3.04 -8.96 -46.00
C LEU A 12 -2.68 -8.59 -44.58
N ALA A 13 -3.09 -7.38 -44.09
CA ALA A 13 -3.03 -7.02 -42.72
C ALA A 13 -4.08 -7.82 -41.95
N ALA A 14 -3.68 -8.94 -41.35
CA ALA A 14 -4.50 -9.63 -40.37
C ALA A 14 -4.68 -8.71 -39.15
N ARG A 15 -5.78 -7.95 -39.13
CA ARG A 15 -6.26 -7.37 -37.87
C ARG A 15 -6.74 -8.53 -37.01
N LEU A 16 -5.96 -8.89 -36.00
CA LEU A 16 -6.45 -9.67 -34.87
C LEU A 16 -7.58 -8.84 -34.25
N ALA A 17 -8.81 -9.17 -34.59
CA ALA A 17 -9.98 -8.66 -33.89
C ALA A 17 -9.91 -9.24 -32.47
N HIS A 18 -9.45 -8.47 -31.51
CA HIS A 18 -9.62 -8.80 -30.12
C HIS A 18 -11.13 -8.83 -29.88
N ALA A 19 -11.66 -10.01 -29.55
CA ALA A 19 -13.03 -10.15 -29.12
C ALA A 19 -13.27 -9.21 -27.94
N VAL A 20 -14.37 -8.45 -27.97
CA VAL A 20 -14.77 -7.63 -26.83
C VAL A 20 -14.99 -8.58 -25.66
N PRO A 21 -14.35 -8.35 -24.49
CA PRO A 21 -14.53 -9.20 -23.32
C PRO A 21 -16.02 -9.33 -22.97
N THR A 22 -16.48 -10.53 -22.73
CA THR A 22 -17.90 -10.82 -22.45
C THR A 22 -18.23 -10.75 -20.96
N SER A 23 -17.18 -10.77 -20.12
CA SER A 23 -17.30 -10.69 -18.66
C SER A 23 -16.15 -9.90 -18.04
N ILE A 24 -16.28 -9.54 -16.77
CA ILE A 24 -15.22 -8.90 -15.98
C ILE A 24 -14.00 -9.81 -15.92
N ALA A 25 -14.20 -11.10 -15.66
CA ALA A 25 -13.13 -12.10 -15.62
C ALA A 25 -12.37 -12.18 -16.97
N ASP A 26 -13.09 -12.23 -18.11
CA ASP A 26 -12.46 -12.22 -19.42
C ASP A 26 -11.66 -10.95 -19.68
N ALA A 27 -12.14 -9.80 -19.20
CA ALA A 27 -11.43 -8.54 -19.32
C ALA A 27 -10.11 -8.55 -18.52
N ILE A 28 -10.13 -9.07 -17.29
CA ILE A 28 -8.93 -9.22 -16.46
C ILE A 28 -7.92 -10.17 -17.12
N MET A 29 -8.38 -11.34 -17.56
CA MET A 29 -7.55 -12.34 -18.26
C MET A 29 -6.91 -11.76 -19.52
N SER A 30 -7.69 -10.99 -20.31
CA SER A 30 -7.20 -10.35 -21.53
C SER A 30 -6.12 -9.31 -21.24
N ARG A 31 -6.29 -8.47 -20.20
CA ARG A 31 -5.29 -7.48 -19.81
C ARG A 31 -4.01 -8.13 -19.27
N ALA A 32 -4.14 -9.15 -18.43
CA ALA A 32 -3.00 -9.91 -17.93
C ALA A 32 -2.20 -10.55 -19.08
N SER A 33 -2.89 -11.20 -20.01
CA SER A 33 -2.27 -11.80 -21.20
C SER A 33 -1.58 -10.77 -22.11
N ARG A 34 -2.19 -9.57 -22.30
CA ARG A 34 -1.56 -8.45 -23.03
C ARG A 34 -0.22 -8.05 -22.42
N ASP A 35 -0.14 -8.07 -21.09
CA ASP A 35 1.03 -7.67 -20.32
C ASP A 35 2.00 -8.84 -20.07
N GLY A 36 1.75 -10.01 -20.64
CA GLY A 36 2.60 -11.21 -20.53
C GLY A 36 2.47 -11.92 -19.17
N ILE A 37 1.39 -11.69 -18.43
CA ILE A 37 1.13 -12.28 -17.11
C ILE A 37 0.21 -13.50 -17.27
N ASP A 38 0.68 -14.66 -16.83
CA ASP A 38 -0.11 -15.90 -16.77
C ASP A 38 -0.78 -16.03 -15.40
N LEU A 39 -2.08 -15.77 -15.32
CA LEU A 39 -2.83 -15.91 -14.08
C LEU A 39 -3.11 -17.37 -13.71
N SER A 40 -3.00 -18.30 -14.66
CA SER A 40 -3.32 -19.72 -14.44
C SER A 40 -2.30 -20.45 -13.55
N VAL A 41 -1.16 -19.82 -13.26
CA VAL A 41 -0.16 -20.32 -12.31
C VAL A 41 -0.67 -20.35 -10.86
N LEU A 42 -1.79 -19.66 -10.58
CA LEU A 42 -2.46 -19.67 -9.28
C LEU A 42 -3.68 -20.60 -9.32
N ASP A 43 -3.62 -21.72 -8.61
CA ASP A 43 -4.72 -22.67 -8.49
C ASP A 43 -6.03 -22.00 -7.97
N THR A 44 -5.88 -20.94 -7.19
CA THR A 44 -6.99 -20.15 -6.62
C THR A 44 -7.54 -19.09 -7.58
N MET A 45 -6.96 -18.91 -8.77
CA MET A 45 -7.34 -17.87 -9.72
C MET A 45 -8.85 -17.85 -10.04
N PRO A 46 -9.54 -18.99 -10.27
CA PRO A 46 -10.98 -18.97 -10.55
C PRO A 46 -11.80 -18.37 -9.41
N ASP A 47 -11.47 -18.71 -8.16
CA ASP A 47 -12.15 -18.18 -6.97
C ASP A 47 -11.91 -16.67 -6.81
N ILE A 48 -10.70 -16.22 -7.10
CA ILE A 48 -10.32 -14.80 -7.05
C ILE A 48 -11.08 -13.99 -8.11
N LEU A 49 -11.13 -14.48 -9.35
CA LEU A 49 -11.90 -13.83 -10.43
C LEU A 49 -13.39 -13.78 -10.14
N ALA A 50 -13.93 -14.84 -9.50
CA ALA A 50 -15.32 -14.84 -9.04
C ALA A 50 -15.54 -13.75 -7.97
N ALA A 51 -14.68 -13.66 -6.95
CA ALA A 51 -14.78 -12.66 -5.89
C ALA A 51 -14.68 -11.21 -6.44
N ILE A 52 -13.79 -10.95 -7.39
CA ILE A 52 -13.70 -9.66 -8.07
C ILE A 52 -15.00 -9.34 -8.83
N THR A 53 -15.52 -10.33 -9.55
CA THR A 53 -16.78 -10.18 -10.33
C THR A 53 -17.95 -9.90 -9.40
N ASP A 54 -18.05 -10.61 -8.28
CA ASP A 54 -19.09 -10.41 -7.28
C ASP A 54 -19.01 -8.99 -6.68
N THR A 55 -17.81 -8.50 -6.38
CA THR A 55 -17.61 -7.11 -5.92
C THR A 55 -18.19 -6.09 -6.90
N TYR A 56 -17.97 -6.26 -8.21
CA TYR A 56 -18.57 -5.36 -9.21
C TYR A 56 -20.09 -5.50 -9.31
N ASN A 57 -20.65 -6.68 -9.04
CA ASN A 57 -22.09 -6.92 -9.07
C ASN A 57 -22.81 -6.28 -7.86
N GLU A 58 -22.11 -5.96 -6.78
CA GLU A 58 -22.64 -5.20 -5.65
C GLU A 58 -22.90 -3.72 -6.01
N ARG A 59 -22.49 -3.27 -7.19
CA ARG A 59 -22.73 -1.93 -7.71
C ARG A 59 -24.25 -1.67 -7.84
N GLY A 60 -24.80 -0.87 -6.95
CA GLY A 60 -26.26 -0.59 -6.86
C GLY A 60 -26.89 -1.06 -5.56
N VAL A 61 -26.19 -1.80 -4.72
CA VAL A 61 -26.54 -1.97 -3.32
C VAL A 61 -26.28 -0.62 -2.64
N GLN A 62 -27.29 0.22 -2.55
CA GLN A 62 -27.21 1.46 -1.79
C GLN A 62 -27.03 1.10 -0.30
N TYR A 63 -25.80 1.12 0.18
CA TYR A 63 -25.58 1.30 1.60
C TYR A 63 -26.16 2.66 2.00
N PRO A 64 -26.92 2.77 3.12
CA PRO A 64 -27.65 3.98 3.46
C PRO A 64 -26.71 5.16 3.66
N GLN A 65 -26.49 5.96 2.61
CA GLN A 65 -25.70 7.20 2.66
C GLN A 65 -26.27 8.22 3.66
N ASP A 66 -27.60 8.19 3.85
CA ASP A 66 -28.29 9.08 4.80
C ASP A 66 -27.94 8.81 6.26
N ASP A 67 -27.60 7.58 6.61
CA ASP A 67 -27.20 7.24 7.98
C ASP A 67 -25.75 7.61 8.27
N ARG A 68 -24.84 7.66 7.26
CA ARG A 68 -23.48 8.16 7.44
C ARG A 68 -23.43 9.64 7.82
N LYS A 69 -24.28 10.50 7.21
CA LYS A 69 -24.42 11.90 7.61
C LYS A 69 -25.04 12.08 9.00
N LYS A 70 -25.84 11.10 9.46
CA LYS A 70 -26.39 11.07 10.80
C LYS A 70 -25.42 10.51 11.83
N ALA A 71 -24.61 9.48 11.47
CA ALA A 71 -23.59 8.91 12.33
C ALA A 71 -22.43 9.87 12.58
N ALA A 72 -22.01 10.65 11.58
CA ALA A 72 -21.09 11.78 11.77
C ALA A 72 -21.64 12.84 12.76
N ARG A 73 -22.96 12.84 13.01
CA ARG A 73 -23.62 13.65 14.06
C ARG A 73 -23.82 12.88 15.38
N VAL A 74 -23.76 11.55 15.36
CA VAL A 74 -23.98 10.70 16.56
C VAL A 74 -22.65 10.33 17.23
N GLY A 75 -21.56 10.25 16.49
CA GLY A 75 -20.22 10.24 17.06
C GLY A 75 -19.89 11.61 17.64
N SER A 76 -20.25 11.83 18.90
CA SER A 76 -20.15 13.08 19.63
C SER A 76 -18.73 13.62 19.85
N ARG A 77 -17.80 13.33 18.94
CA ARG A 77 -16.40 13.71 19.07
C ARG A 77 -16.03 15.00 18.35
N GLY A 78 -16.99 15.64 17.66
CA GLY A 78 -16.84 17.00 17.09
C GLY A 78 -15.93 17.11 15.86
N VAL A 79 -15.30 16.03 15.42
CA VAL A 79 -14.46 16.01 14.22
C VAL A 79 -15.26 15.40 13.08
N GLY A 80 -15.39 16.14 11.98
CA GLY A 80 -16.10 15.68 10.79
C GLY A 80 -15.12 15.11 9.76
N ASN A 81 -15.56 14.06 9.05
CA ASN A 81 -14.87 13.55 7.85
C ASN A 81 -13.44 13.04 8.08
N ILE A 82 -13.24 12.15 9.06
CA ILE A 82 -11.94 11.49 9.28
C ILE A 82 -11.53 10.75 8.01
N PHE A 83 -10.28 10.93 7.59
CA PHE A 83 -9.68 10.29 6.44
C PHE A 83 -8.61 9.29 6.90
N ASP A 84 -8.84 8.01 6.62
CA ASP A 84 -7.97 6.91 7.01
C ASP A 84 -7.06 6.50 5.84
N ILE A 85 -5.75 6.68 5.99
CA ILE A 85 -4.80 6.35 4.94
C ILE A 85 -4.15 4.97 5.09
N HIS A 86 -4.43 4.27 6.19
CA HIS A 86 -3.83 2.99 6.53
C HIS A 86 -4.90 2.00 6.94
N ALA A 87 -5.47 1.34 5.96
CA ALA A 87 -6.44 0.26 6.16
C ALA A 87 -6.18 -0.88 5.18
N HIS A 88 -6.51 -2.09 5.61
CA HIS A 88 -6.22 -3.30 4.85
C HIS A 88 -7.50 -3.96 4.33
N ALA A 89 -7.44 -4.44 3.08
CA ALA A 89 -8.42 -5.35 2.53
C ALA A 89 -7.89 -6.78 2.67
N GLU A 90 -8.65 -7.61 3.40
CA GLU A 90 -8.29 -9.00 3.71
C GLU A 90 -9.38 -9.96 3.23
N PRO A 91 -9.70 -10.02 1.91
CA PRO A 91 -10.75 -10.89 1.42
C PRO A 91 -10.44 -12.36 1.69
N ASP A 92 -11.48 -13.20 1.83
CA ASP A 92 -11.34 -14.61 2.19
C ASP A 92 -10.40 -15.40 1.28
N TRP A 93 -10.33 -15.05 -0.01
CA TRP A 93 -9.40 -15.70 -0.92
C TRP A 93 -7.95 -15.38 -0.59
N TYR A 94 -7.64 -14.12 -0.22
CA TYR A 94 -6.28 -13.72 0.14
C TYR A 94 -5.83 -14.39 1.45
N ARG A 95 -6.72 -14.48 2.43
CA ARG A 95 -6.47 -15.20 3.68
C ARG A 95 -6.15 -16.68 3.48
N LYS A 96 -6.60 -17.28 2.39
CA LYS A 96 -6.23 -18.66 2.01
C LYS A 96 -4.84 -18.73 1.38
N VAL A 97 -4.43 -17.69 0.65
CA VAL A 97 -3.10 -17.57 0.05
C VAL A 97 -2.05 -17.21 1.10
N ALA A 98 -2.36 -16.25 1.97
CA ALA A 98 -1.47 -15.75 3.01
C ALA A 98 -2.23 -15.70 4.36
N PRO A 99 -2.36 -16.84 5.06
CA PRO A 99 -3.17 -16.92 6.29
C PRO A 99 -2.55 -16.16 7.49
N PHE A 100 -1.29 -15.76 7.39
CA PHE A 100 -0.57 -15.02 8.43
C PHE A 100 0.11 -13.79 7.87
N THR A 101 0.01 -12.67 8.58
CA THR A 101 0.76 -11.45 8.32
C THR A 101 2.24 -11.71 8.61
N GLY A 102 3.11 -11.25 7.71
CA GLY A 102 4.56 -11.39 7.88
C GLY A 102 5.08 -12.83 7.71
N GLY A 103 4.25 -13.76 7.27
CA GLY A 103 4.65 -15.16 7.09
C GLY A 103 4.36 -15.67 5.69
N ASN A 104 5.13 -16.67 5.27
CA ASN A 104 4.76 -17.53 4.16
C ASN A 104 3.63 -18.48 4.61
N ALA A 105 2.70 -18.86 3.73
CA ALA A 105 1.62 -19.81 4.01
C ALA A 105 2.10 -21.16 4.56
N ASP A 106 3.32 -21.55 4.23
CA ASP A 106 3.96 -22.80 4.69
C ASP A 106 4.68 -22.66 6.04
N ARG A 107 4.60 -21.49 6.69
CA ARG A 107 5.29 -21.21 7.95
C ARG A 107 4.57 -21.84 9.13
N ASN A 108 5.20 -22.85 9.74
CA ASN A 108 4.75 -23.51 10.98
C ASN A 108 5.41 -22.94 12.25
N ASP A 109 6.13 -21.81 12.15
CA ASP A 109 6.93 -21.28 13.25
C ASP A 109 6.19 -20.31 14.19
N GLY A 110 4.91 -20.03 13.91
CA GLY A 110 4.04 -19.25 14.79
C GLY A 110 4.36 -17.74 14.88
N GLY A 111 5.31 -17.24 14.08
CA GLY A 111 5.79 -15.86 14.19
C GLY A 111 4.93 -14.78 13.52
N GLY A 112 3.86 -15.14 12.81
CA GLY A 112 2.99 -14.18 12.14
C GLY A 112 1.66 -13.96 12.85
N THR A 113 1.05 -12.78 12.66
CA THR A 113 -0.32 -12.50 13.09
C THR A 113 -1.30 -13.20 12.17
N PRO A 114 -2.27 -13.97 12.67
CA PRO A 114 -3.34 -14.50 11.83
C PRO A 114 -4.13 -13.38 11.14
N SER A 115 -4.34 -13.51 9.83
CA SER A 115 -5.14 -12.55 9.09
C SER A 115 -6.59 -12.53 9.61
N PRO A 116 -7.11 -11.38 10.04
CA PRO A 116 -8.46 -11.28 10.60
C PRO A 116 -9.52 -11.50 9.52
N ALA A 117 -10.73 -11.87 9.94
CA ALA A 117 -11.86 -11.91 9.04
C ALA A 117 -12.23 -10.50 8.59
N TRP A 118 -12.40 -10.33 7.27
CA TRP A 118 -12.71 -9.04 6.67
C TRP A 118 -13.70 -9.20 5.52
N ASN A 119 -14.59 -8.25 5.39
CA ASN A 119 -15.40 -8.02 4.19
C ASN A 119 -15.76 -6.53 4.10
N VAL A 120 -16.23 -6.09 2.94
CA VAL A 120 -16.56 -4.68 2.69
C VAL A 120 -17.60 -4.15 3.66
N SER A 121 -18.67 -4.93 3.94
CA SER A 121 -19.75 -4.52 4.88
C SER A 121 -19.18 -4.23 6.26
N SER A 122 -18.38 -5.15 6.80
CA SER A 122 -17.74 -4.96 8.12
C SER A 122 -16.81 -3.73 8.13
N HIS A 123 -16.12 -3.45 7.03
CA HIS A 123 -15.27 -2.27 6.94
C HIS A 123 -16.10 -0.99 6.93
N LEU A 124 -17.19 -0.94 6.15
CA LEU A 124 -18.10 0.19 6.13
C LEU A 124 -18.76 0.44 7.49
N ASP A 125 -19.15 -0.63 8.21
CA ASP A 125 -19.69 -0.54 9.57
C ASP A 125 -18.64 -0.02 10.57
N PHE A 126 -17.39 -0.47 10.44
CA PHE A 126 -16.27 0.07 11.22
C PHE A 126 -16.06 1.56 10.95
N MET A 127 -15.98 1.97 9.68
CA MET A 127 -15.84 3.37 9.29
C MET A 127 -16.97 4.22 9.90
N GLN A 128 -18.20 3.74 9.82
CA GLN A 128 -19.34 4.41 10.43
C GLN A 128 -19.19 4.54 11.95
N THR A 129 -18.75 3.49 12.63
CA THR A 129 -18.58 3.46 14.09
C THR A 129 -17.53 4.46 14.58
N ILE A 130 -16.43 4.60 13.83
CA ILE A 130 -15.33 5.54 14.18
C ILE A 130 -15.60 6.96 13.68
N GLY A 131 -16.42 7.14 12.66
CA GLY A 131 -16.66 8.42 11.99
C GLY A 131 -15.71 8.68 10.82
N ILE A 132 -15.17 7.61 10.22
CA ILE A 132 -14.32 7.67 9.04
C ILE A 132 -15.22 7.87 7.82
N SER A 133 -14.90 8.87 7.01
CA SER A 133 -15.61 9.15 5.76
C SER A 133 -15.01 8.42 4.58
N HIS A 134 -13.70 8.18 4.61
CA HIS A 134 -12.95 7.61 3.48
C HIS A 134 -11.72 6.86 3.96
N SER A 135 -11.41 5.71 3.35
CA SER A 135 -10.20 4.94 3.63
C SER A 135 -9.44 4.64 2.33
N ILE A 136 -8.11 4.61 2.41
CA ILE A 136 -7.27 4.09 1.34
C ILE A 136 -6.93 2.63 1.69
N LEU A 137 -7.34 1.72 0.80
CA LEU A 137 -7.12 0.29 0.99
C LEU A 137 -5.75 -0.13 0.47
N GLY A 138 -5.06 -0.98 1.22
CA GLY A 138 -3.90 -1.75 0.78
C GLY A 138 -4.06 -3.21 1.20
N PHE A 139 -3.30 -4.12 0.61
CA PHE A 139 -3.14 -5.45 1.19
C PHE A 139 -2.00 -5.40 2.20
N THR A 140 -2.17 -6.10 3.33
CA THR A 140 -1.13 -6.18 4.36
C THR A 140 0.04 -7.06 3.91
N SER A 141 1.08 -7.15 4.73
CA SER A 141 2.17 -8.13 4.59
C SER A 141 1.62 -9.58 4.55
N PRO A 142 2.13 -10.44 3.66
CA PRO A 142 3.23 -10.22 2.72
C PRO A 142 2.80 -9.60 1.37
N SER A 143 1.55 -9.17 1.19
CA SER A 143 1.01 -8.61 -0.04
C SER A 143 1.25 -9.54 -1.25
N ALA A 144 1.90 -9.09 -2.32
CA ALA A 144 2.21 -9.94 -3.46
C ALA A 144 3.31 -10.98 -3.19
N ASN A 145 4.13 -10.79 -2.14
CA ASN A 145 5.28 -11.66 -1.82
C ASN A 145 4.91 -12.90 -0.98
N ALA A 146 3.70 -13.43 -1.15
CA ALA A 146 3.29 -14.67 -0.47
C ALA A 146 4.04 -15.91 -0.95
N PHE A 147 4.70 -15.83 -2.11
CA PHE A 147 5.40 -16.95 -2.77
C PHE A 147 6.88 -16.61 -2.96
N LEU A 148 7.66 -16.65 -1.87
CA LEU A 148 9.08 -16.31 -1.89
C LEU A 148 9.87 -17.10 -2.94
N GLY A 149 10.60 -16.39 -3.81
CA GLY A 149 11.40 -16.96 -4.89
C GLY A 149 10.60 -17.44 -6.11
N ASP A 150 9.27 -17.31 -6.10
CA ASP A 150 8.41 -17.69 -7.22
C ASP A 150 7.86 -16.45 -7.94
N LYS A 151 8.61 -16.05 -8.97
CA LYS A 151 8.29 -14.88 -9.79
C LYS A 151 6.89 -14.93 -10.40
N GLU A 152 6.56 -16.06 -11.01
CA GLU A 152 5.33 -16.18 -11.81
C GLU A 152 4.09 -16.03 -10.91
N ARG A 153 4.08 -16.73 -9.76
CA ARG A 153 2.98 -16.60 -8.79
C ARG A 153 2.94 -15.23 -8.14
N THR A 154 4.09 -14.62 -7.81
CA THR A 154 4.14 -13.27 -7.22
C THR A 154 3.57 -12.22 -8.18
N VAL A 155 3.92 -12.27 -9.47
CA VAL A 155 3.43 -11.36 -10.50
C VAL A 155 1.93 -11.53 -10.74
N ALA A 156 1.47 -12.78 -10.85
CA ALA A 156 0.05 -13.08 -11.00
C ALA A 156 -0.78 -12.62 -9.80
N LEU A 157 -0.26 -12.82 -8.58
CA LEU A 157 -0.93 -12.40 -7.34
C LEU A 157 -1.03 -10.87 -7.27
N ALA A 158 0.05 -10.13 -7.60
CA ALA A 158 0.03 -8.67 -7.62
C ALA A 158 -1.07 -8.13 -8.55
N ARG A 159 -1.19 -8.68 -9.77
CA ARG A 159 -2.24 -8.30 -10.71
C ARG A 159 -3.63 -8.53 -10.13
N LEU A 160 -3.90 -9.69 -9.53
CA LEU A 160 -5.22 -10.00 -8.97
C LEU A 160 -5.55 -9.17 -7.72
N ILE A 161 -4.55 -8.87 -6.88
CA ILE A 161 -4.70 -7.94 -5.75
C ILE A 161 -5.15 -6.56 -6.27
N ASN A 162 -4.46 -6.03 -7.27
CA ASN A 162 -4.75 -4.70 -7.81
C ASN A 162 -6.13 -4.62 -8.50
N GLU A 163 -6.52 -5.67 -9.21
CA GLU A 163 -7.88 -5.77 -9.78
C GLU A 163 -8.96 -5.82 -8.69
N GLN A 164 -8.71 -6.52 -7.59
CA GLN A 164 -9.65 -6.57 -6.46
C GLN A 164 -9.77 -5.21 -5.76
N LEU A 165 -8.64 -4.54 -5.51
CA LEU A 165 -8.64 -3.20 -4.91
C LEU A 165 -9.34 -2.18 -5.79
N ALA A 166 -9.10 -2.22 -7.11
CA ALA A 166 -9.80 -1.39 -8.07
C ALA A 166 -11.31 -1.68 -8.10
N ALA A 167 -11.71 -2.95 -7.95
CA ALA A 167 -13.12 -3.31 -7.85
C ALA A 167 -13.78 -2.66 -6.64
N TYR A 168 -13.14 -2.70 -5.46
CA TYR A 168 -13.66 -2.03 -4.26
C TYR A 168 -13.77 -0.51 -4.46
N ALA A 169 -12.71 0.14 -4.94
CA ALA A 169 -12.69 1.58 -5.15
C ALA A 169 -13.77 2.03 -6.17
N ARG A 170 -13.97 1.28 -7.23
CA ARG A 170 -14.97 1.59 -8.27
C ARG A 170 -16.40 1.28 -7.86
N THR A 171 -16.59 0.31 -6.96
CA THR A 171 -17.92 -0.05 -6.44
C THR A 171 -18.36 0.89 -5.32
N TYR A 172 -17.41 1.35 -4.51
CA TYR A 172 -17.64 2.24 -3.37
C TYR A 172 -16.78 3.51 -3.45
N PRO A 173 -16.94 4.35 -4.49
CA PRO A 173 -16.03 5.47 -4.78
C PRO A 173 -16.04 6.55 -3.70
N ASP A 174 -17.16 6.72 -2.98
CA ASP A 174 -17.25 7.66 -1.86
C ASP A 174 -16.58 7.16 -0.57
N SER A 175 -16.13 5.89 -0.55
CA SER A 175 -15.59 5.26 0.66
C SER A 175 -14.14 4.83 0.51
N PHE A 176 -13.73 4.44 -0.71
CA PHE A 176 -12.43 3.81 -0.91
C PHE A 176 -11.66 4.36 -2.11
N ASN A 177 -10.38 4.58 -1.90
CA ASN A 177 -9.31 4.55 -2.89
C ASN A 177 -8.35 3.40 -2.54
N PHE A 178 -7.26 3.22 -3.29
CA PHE A 178 -6.32 2.15 -2.99
C PHE A 178 -4.88 2.48 -3.36
N PHE A 179 -3.96 1.86 -2.64
CA PHE A 179 -2.55 1.72 -2.98
C PHE A 179 -2.32 0.39 -3.70
N ALA A 180 -1.66 0.43 -4.84
CA ALA A 180 -1.39 -0.77 -5.62
C ALA A 180 -0.22 -1.59 -5.06
N ALA A 181 -0.39 -2.91 -5.01
CA ALA A 181 0.67 -3.85 -4.68
C ALA A 181 1.63 -4.04 -5.85
N MET A 182 2.94 -4.13 -5.56
CA MET A 182 3.98 -4.29 -6.57
C MET A 182 4.70 -5.63 -6.43
N PRO A 183 4.98 -6.34 -7.53
CA PRO A 183 5.66 -7.63 -7.50
C PRO A 183 7.20 -7.50 -7.45
N LEU A 184 7.76 -6.57 -6.65
CA LEU A 184 9.19 -6.59 -6.36
C LEU A 184 9.53 -7.92 -5.64
N PRO A 185 10.72 -8.50 -5.82
CA PRO A 185 11.91 -7.91 -6.43
C PRO A 185 11.98 -8.02 -7.97
N TYR A 186 10.92 -8.44 -8.63
CA TYR A 186 10.87 -8.62 -10.09
C TYR A 186 10.63 -7.29 -10.79
N THR A 187 11.71 -6.54 -10.99
CA THR A 187 11.69 -5.10 -11.33
C THR A 187 10.96 -4.79 -12.64
N ASP A 188 11.18 -5.57 -13.70
CA ASP A 188 10.54 -5.32 -15.01
C ASP A 188 9.02 -5.52 -14.94
N GLU A 189 8.59 -6.56 -14.22
CA GLU A 189 7.18 -6.84 -13.98
C GLU A 189 6.56 -5.81 -13.05
N ALA A 190 7.32 -5.34 -12.05
CA ALA A 190 6.87 -4.26 -11.17
C ALA A 190 6.67 -2.93 -11.93
N ILE A 191 7.51 -2.62 -12.93
CA ILE A 191 7.31 -1.46 -13.81
C ILE A 191 6.06 -1.62 -14.68
N THR A 192 5.81 -2.81 -15.18
CA THR A 192 4.60 -3.11 -15.96
C THR A 192 3.35 -2.94 -15.10
N GLU A 193 3.36 -3.51 -13.90
CA GLU A 193 2.24 -3.42 -12.96
C GLU A 193 2.02 -2.00 -12.43
N LEU A 194 3.09 -1.23 -12.16
CA LEU A 194 3.03 0.18 -11.78
C LEU A 194 2.23 1.01 -12.80
N LYS A 195 2.61 0.89 -14.07
CA LYS A 195 1.95 1.63 -15.16
C LYS A 195 0.49 1.22 -15.28
N TYR A 196 0.22 -0.07 -15.23
CA TYR A 196 -1.12 -0.60 -15.28
C TYR A 196 -2.00 -0.11 -14.13
N ALA A 197 -1.51 -0.25 -12.89
CA ALA A 197 -2.29 0.11 -11.70
C ALA A 197 -2.59 1.61 -11.62
N VAL A 198 -1.62 2.47 -11.97
CA VAL A 198 -1.79 3.92 -11.91
C VAL A 198 -2.62 4.43 -13.08
N GLN A 199 -2.34 3.97 -14.33
CA GLN A 199 -2.95 4.55 -15.52
C GLN A 199 -4.29 3.91 -15.91
N GLU A 200 -4.48 2.61 -15.64
CA GLU A 200 -5.69 1.90 -16.04
C GLU A 200 -6.62 1.59 -14.85
N LEU A 201 -6.08 1.30 -13.68
CA LEU A 201 -6.90 0.96 -12.51
C LEU A 201 -7.25 2.18 -11.65
N GLY A 202 -6.45 3.25 -11.66
CA GLY A 202 -6.68 4.46 -10.89
C GLY A 202 -6.14 4.38 -9.45
N ALA A 203 -5.05 3.63 -9.23
CA ALA A 203 -4.35 3.63 -7.94
C ALA A 203 -3.85 5.03 -7.60
N VAL A 204 -4.06 5.47 -6.35
CA VAL A 204 -3.62 6.80 -5.88
C VAL A 204 -2.14 6.85 -5.50
N GLY A 205 -1.51 5.70 -5.42
CA GLY A 205 -0.11 5.46 -5.13
C GLY A 205 0.19 3.97 -5.09
N VAL A 206 1.36 3.59 -4.62
CA VAL A 206 1.75 2.19 -4.48
C VAL A 206 2.03 1.83 -3.02
N ALA A 207 1.73 0.59 -2.64
CA ALA A 207 2.15 -0.02 -1.38
C ALA A 207 3.35 -0.94 -1.65
N LEU A 208 4.48 -0.63 -1.02
CA LEU A 208 5.68 -1.46 -1.03
C LEU A 208 5.88 -2.08 0.35
N MET A 209 6.38 -3.29 0.39
CA MET A 209 6.84 -3.89 1.65
C MET A 209 8.20 -3.29 2.03
N SER A 210 8.53 -3.28 3.33
CA SER A 210 9.83 -2.80 3.84
C SER A 210 11.02 -3.51 3.19
N ASN A 211 10.84 -4.79 2.88
CA ASN A 211 11.75 -5.56 2.04
C ASN A 211 10.96 -6.49 1.10
N HIS A 212 11.56 -6.84 -0.01
CA HIS A 212 11.03 -7.81 -0.96
C HIS A 212 12.04 -8.94 -1.08
N GLU A 213 11.71 -10.10 -0.53
CA GLU A 213 12.61 -11.25 -0.48
C GLU A 213 13.98 -10.89 0.12
N GLY A 214 13.99 -10.12 1.22
CA GLY A 214 15.19 -9.69 1.91
C GLY A 214 15.96 -8.53 1.26
N HIS A 215 15.50 -8.00 0.13
CA HIS A 215 16.06 -6.81 -0.50
C HIS A 215 15.32 -5.56 -0.05
N TYR A 216 16.00 -4.62 0.61
CA TYR A 216 15.44 -3.35 1.00
C TYR A 216 15.25 -2.42 -0.19
N LEU A 217 14.45 -1.37 -0.03
CA LEU A 217 13.94 -0.58 -1.14
C LEU A 217 14.99 0.26 -1.88
N GLY A 218 16.17 0.47 -1.31
CA GLY A 218 17.32 1.09 -1.97
C GLY A 218 18.20 0.12 -2.75
N TYR A 219 17.82 -1.15 -2.88
CA TYR A 219 18.59 -2.15 -3.63
C TYR A 219 18.79 -1.73 -5.08
N ASP A 220 20.02 -1.82 -5.59
CA ASP A 220 20.41 -1.30 -6.91
C ASP A 220 19.50 -1.79 -8.06
N SER A 221 19.06 -3.05 -8.00
CA SER A 221 18.17 -3.62 -9.01
C SER A 221 16.79 -2.98 -9.06
N PHE A 222 16.39 -2.21 -8.02
CA PHE A 222 15.13 -1.46 -8.01
C PHE A 222 15.26 -0.06 -8.62
N THR A 223 16.48 0.38 -8.96
CA THR A 223 16.71 1.70 -9.60
C THR A 223 15.82 1.93 -10.83
N PRO A 224 15.64 0.99 -11.77
CA PRO A 224 14.73 1.18 -12.90
C PRO A 224 13.26 1.35 -12.49
N PHE A 225 12.81 0.71 -11.41
CA PHE A 225 11.47 0.90 -10.87
C PHE A 225 11.29 2.33 -10.33
N TRP A 226 12.27 2.84 -9.57
CA TRP A 226 12.25 4.23 -9.08
C TRP A 226 12.28 5.24 -10.22
N GLN A 227 13.06 4.98 -11.27
CA GLN A 227 13.07 5.80 -12.49
C GLN A 227 11.71 5.81 -13.20
N ALA A 228 11.05 4.65 -13.30
CA ALA A 228 9.73 4.55 -13.89
C ALA A 228 8.68 5.29 -13.06
N MET A 229 8.76 5.20 -11.72
CA MET A 229 7.89 5.90 -10.79
C MET A 229 8.03 7.42 -10.94
N ASP A 230 9.26 7.93 -10.88
CA ASP A 230 9.57 9.36 -11.03
C ASP A 230 9.14 9.88 -12.41
N GLY A 231 9.28 9.05 -13.44
CA GLY A 231 8.91 9.33 -14.82
C GLY A 231 7.40 9.39 -15.11
N LEU A 232 6.54 8.95 -14.19
CA LEU A 232 5.08 9.15 -14.30
C LEU A 232 4.69 10.64 -14.21
N GLY A 233 5.58 11.46 -13.68
CA GLY A 233 5.40 12.90 -13.52
C GLY A 233 4.47 13.27 -12.36
N GLY A 234 4.60 14.49 -11.87
CA GLY A 234 3.88 14.96 -10.69
C GLY A 234 4.25 14.16 -9.44
N ARG A 235 3.53 14.42 -8.36
CA ARG A 235 3.76 13.73 -7.08
C ARG A 235 3.38 12.25 -7.17
N GLN A 236 4.30 11.37 -6.79
CA GLN A 236 4.04 9.95 -6.62
C GLN A 236 4.02 9.59 -5.14
N VAL A 237 3.02 8.84 -4.71
CA VAL A 237 2.87 8.45 -3.30
C VAL A 237 3.26 6.99 -3.15
N VAL A 238 4.21 6.74 -2.25
CA VAL A 238 4.67 5.40 -1.87
C VAL A 238 4.35 5.19 -0.39
N TYR A 239 3.42 4.32 -0.14
CA TYR A 239 3.14 3.82 1.19
C TYR A 239 4.05 2.61 1.45
N VAL A 240 4.82 2.61 2.54
CA VAL A 240 5.74 1.52 2.86
C VAL A 240 5.21 0.75 4.06
N HIS A 241 4.73 -0.47 3.84
CA HIS A 241 4.26 -1.34 4.93
C HIS A 241 5.40 -2.25 5.41
N PRO A 242 5.60 -2.41 6.72
CA PRO A 242 6.58 -3.37 7.23
C PRO A 242 6.18 -4.81 6.90
N THR A 243 7.17 -5.68 6.77
CA THR A 243 6.99 -7.13 6.56
C THR A 243 8.04 -7.90 7.34
N THR A 244 7.95 -9.21 7.33
CA THR A 244 8.95 -10.10 7.93
C THR A 244 10.36 -9.75 7.45
N PRO A 245 11.34 -9.60 8.36
CA PRO A 245 12.74 -9.38 8.01
C PRO A 245 13.35 -10.68 7.45
N TRP A 246 13.30 -10.86 6.14
CA TRP A 246 13.80 -12.05 5.49
C TRP A 246 15.32 -12.04 5.33
N LEU A 247 15.95 -13.15 5.68
CA LEU A 247 17.34 -13.45 5.33
C LEU A 247 17.36 -14.56 4.27
N ASN A 248 18.10 -14.35 3.20
CA ASN A 248 18.38 -15.40 2.24
C ASN A 248 19.74 -16.02 2.55
N VAL A 249 19.73 -17.26 2.99
CA VAL A 249 20.95 -18.03 3.32
C VAL A 249 20.99 -19.27 2.43
N ASN A 250 21.84 -19.25 1.41
CA ASN A 250 21.97 -20.36 0.45
C ASN A 250 20.61 -20.76 -0.16
N GLU A 251 19.88 -19.80 -0.71
CA GLU A 251 18.56 -19.98 -1.33
C GLU A 251 17.46 -20.46 -0.35
N THR A 252 17.72 -20.36 0.94
CA THR A 252 16.75 -20.64 2.00
C THR A 252 16.34 -19.35 2.67
N TRP A 253 15.04 -19.09 2.72
CA TRP A 253 14.46 -17.92 3.37
C TRP A 253 14.28 -18.19 4.86
N ILE A 254 14.93 -17.38 5.69
CA ILE A 254 14.88 -17.48 7.14
C ILE A 254 14.36 -16.15 7.69
N PRO A 255 13.28 -16.14 8.50
CA PRO A 255 12.86 -14.92 9.17
C PRO A 255 13.86 -14.53 10.26
N ALA A 256 14.30 -13.28 10.24
CA ALA A 256 15.21 -12.74 11.26
C ALA A 256 14.41 -12.20 12.47
N ASN A 257 13.46 -12.98 12.96
CA ASN A 257 12.71 -12.69 14.19
C ASN A 257 13.31 -13.50 15.36
N PRO A 258 14.06 -12.88 16.26
CA PRO A 258 14.68 -13.58 17.39
C PRO A 258 13.68 -13.93 18.51
N TYR A 259 12.48 -13.37 18.47
CA TYR A 259 11.46 -13.54 19.50
C TYR A 259 10.25 -14.28 18.94
N SER A 260 10.34 -15.61 18.83
CA SER A 260 9.28 -16.45 18.25
C SER A 260 7.94 -16.36 19.00
N ASP A 261 7.97 -15.98 20.27
CA ASP A 261 6.78 -15.86 21.13
C ASP A 261 6.13 -14.46 21.07
N ILE A 262 6.77 -13.51 20.36
CA ILE A 262 6.26 -12.16 20.18
C ILE A 262 5.86 -12.00 18.71
N ASP A 263 4.62 -11.57 18.50
CA ASP A 263 4.12 -11.22 17.20
C ASP A 263 5.03 -10.18 16.50
N GLU A 264 5.41 -10.42 15.25
CA GLU A 264 6.30 -9.56 14.47
C GLU A 264 5.79 -8.11 14.40
N SER A 265 4.48 -7.91 14.39
CA SER A 265 3.87 -6.58 14.39
C SER A 265 4.24 -5.75 15.62
N ARG A 266 4.59 -6.39 16.74
CA ARG A 266 4.91 -5.70 17.99
C ARG A 266 6.31 -5.11 18.02
N MET A 267 7.25 -5.70 17.29
CA MET A 267 8.66 -5.27 17.37
C MET A 267 9.34 -5.23 16.00
N GLU A 268 9.31 -6.34 15.26
CA GLU A 268 10.06 -6.44 14.02
C GLU A 268 9.55 -5.45 12.96
N PHE A 269 8.27 -5.20 12.88
CA PHE A 269 7.70 -4.21 11.95
C PHE A 269 8.23 -2.79 12.20
N TYR A 270 8.43 -2.41 13.45
CA TYR A 270 9.04 -1.12 13.79
C TYR A 270 10.51 -1.05 13.37
N MET A 271 11.25 -2.16 13.51
CA MET A 271 12.64 -2.25 13.09
C MET A 271 12.76 -2.31 11.57
N GLU A 272 11.86 -3.01 10.89
CA GLU A 272 11.81 -3.08 9.43
C GLU A 272 11.53 -1.71 8.80
N THR A 273 10.60 -0.95 9.36
CA THR A 273 10.38 0.44 8.94
C THR A 273 11.67 1.25 9.06
N ALA A 274 12.41 1.11 10.15
CA ALA A 274 13.68 1.81 10.31
C ALA A 274 14.73 1.36 9.29
N ARG A 275 14.89 0.06 9.07
CA ARG A 275 15.87 -0.50 8.13
C ARG A 275 15.65 0.01 6.72
N THR A 276 14.41 -0.03 6.23
CA THR A 276 14.12 0.38 4.85
C THR A 276 14.30 1.88 4.63
N PHE A 277 13.92 2.75 5.59
CA PHE A 277 14.11 4.19 5.41
C PHE A 277 15.56 4.64 5.62
N ILE A 278 16.32 3.95 6.46
CA ILE A 278 17.78 4.13 6.52
C ILE A 278 18.42 3.69 5.20
N ASP A 279 18.04 2.54 4.66
CA ASP A 279 18.54 2.03 3.39
C ASP A 279 18.25 3.00 2.23
N LEU A 280 17.01 3.44 2.07
CA LEU A 280 16.61 4.47 1.08
C LEU A 280 17.40 5.78 1.20
N THR A 281 17.80 6.15 2.42
CA THR A 281 18.59 7.33 2.70
C THR A 281 20.06 7.12 2.32
N LEU A 282 20.67 6.02 2.78
CA LEU A 282 22.09 5.73 2.54
C LEU A 282 22.40 5.44 1.07
N THR A 283 21.49 4.81 0.35
CA THR A 283 21.58 4.60 -1.10
C THR A 283 21.25 5.87 -1.92
N GLN A 284 20.85 6.94 -1.24
CA GLN A 284 20.42 8.20 -1.84
C GLN A 284 19.20 8.07 -2.77
N THR A 285 18.44 7.00 -2.67
CA THR A 285 17.21 6.81 -3.46
C THR A 285 16.24 7.97 -3.24
N ILE A 286 16.05 8.41 -2.00
CA ILE A 286 15.22 9.58 -1.67
C ILE A 286 15.75 10.90 -2.23
N HIS A 287 17.05 11.02 -2.49
CA HIS A 287 17.68 12.21 -3.08
C HIS A 287 17.55 12.22 -4.60
N ASN A 288 17.65 11.06 -5.22
CA ASN A 288 17.67 10.90 -6.67
C ASN A 288 16.28 10.96 -7.32
N PHE A 289 15.23 10.51 -6.62
CA PHE A 289 13.86 10.43 -7.15
C PHE A 289 12.95 11.43 -6.44
N THR A 290 12.94 12.66 -6.97
CA THR A 290 12.39 13.83 -6.26
C THR A 290 10.88 13.97 -6.34
N ASN A 291 10.21 13.28 -7.27
CA ASN A 291 8.74 13.26 -7.38
C ASN A 291 8.08 12.30 -6.39
N THR A 292 8.88 11.46 -5.70
CA THR A 292 8.36 10.45 -4.78
C THR A 292 8.18 11.02 -3.37
N HIS A 293 6.98 10.86 -2.83
CA HIS A 293 6.62 11.14 -1.45
C HIS A 293 6.34 9.83 -0.72
N PHE A 294 6.89 9.69 0.47
CA PHE A 294 6.80 8.46 1.24
C PHE A 294 5.83 8.61 2.41
N VAL A 295 4.98 7.63 2.62
CA VAL A 295 4.16 7.50 3.83
C VAL A 295 4.79 6.42 4.71
N LEU A 296 5.16 6.83 5.92
CA LEU A 296 5.76 5.97 6.94
C LEU A 296 4.68 5.56 7.95
N PRO A 297 4.43 4.25 8.11
CA PRO A 297 3.44 3.77 9.07
C PRO A 297 3.90 3.94 10.52
N HIS A 298 2.94 3.95 11.44
CA HIS A 298 3.19 3.88 12.88
C HIS A 298 4.14 4.98 13.39
N ILE A 299 3.94 6.22 12.91
CA ILE A 299 4.85 7.37 13.21
C ILE A 299 6.32 7.03 12.87
N GLY A 300 6.55 6.22 11.82
CA GLY A 300 7.88 5.84 11.36
C GLY A 300 8.55 4.72 12.16
N GLY A 301 7.82 4.06 13.07
CA GLY A 301 8.38 2.96 13.86
C GLY A 301 9.63 3.36 14.64
N ALA A 302 10.72 2.60 14.49
CA ALA A 302 12.01 2.90 15.14
C ALA A 302 12.88 3.89 14.32
N PHE A 303 12.46 4.32 13.12
CA PHE A 303 13.26 5.16 12.24
C PHE A 303 13.69 6.50 12.89
N PRO A 304 12.81 7.29 13.54
CA PRO A 304 13.23 8.54 14.16
C PRO A 304 14.37 8.38 15.17
N THR A 305 14.42 7.26 15.89
CA THR A 305 15.46 7.00 16.89
C THR A 305 16.82 6.66 16.27
N MET A 306 16.85 6.28 15.00
CA MET A 306 18.05 5.86 14.27
C MET A 306 18.71 6.97 13.47
N ILE A 307 17.98 8.04 13.14
CA ILE A 307 18.43 9.12 12.23
C ILE A 307 19.78 9.69 12.67
N ASP A 308 19.87 10.23 13.88
CA ASP A 308 21.10 10.82 14.40
C ASP A 308 22.24 9.81 14.47
N ARG A 309 21.93 8.61 14.98
CA ARG A 309 22.93 7.55 15.16
C ARG A 309 23.60 7.17 13.84
N VAL A 310 22.81 7.03 12.79
CA VAL A 310 23.33 6.61 11.48
C VAL A 310 23.94 7.78 10.73
N LEU A 311 23.20 8.86 10.54
CA LEU A 311 23.64 9.94 9.65
C LEU A 311 24.78 10.78 10.24
N LYS A 312 24.79 11.01 11.56
CA LYS A 312 25.89 11.77 12.20
C LYS A 312 27.16 10.96 12.39
N THR A 313 27.14 9.64 12.22
CA THR A 313 28.32 8.79 12.45
C THR A 313 28.85 8.12 11.18
N VAL A 314 28.00 7.88 10.19
CA VAL A 314 28.36 7.13 8.98
C VAL A 314 28.40 8.03 7.73
N HIS A 315 27.40 8.90 7.57
CA HIS A 315 27.22 9.75 6.40
C HIS A 315 26.83 11.17 6.80
N THR A 316 27.76 11.88 7.47
CA THR A 316 27.54 13.23 7.97
C THR A 316 27.19 14.25 6.89
N GLU A 317 27.64 14.02 5.67
CA GLU A 317 27.37 14.85 4.50
C GLU A 317 25.90 14.76 4.03
N LEU A 318 25.19 13.67 4.37
CA LEU A 318 23.79 13.50 4.00
C LEU A 318 22.82 14.05 5.07
N TYR A 319 23.31 14.42 6.25
CA TYR A 319 22.45 14.70 7.40
C TYR A 319 21.42 15.80 7.13
N GLU A 320 21.88 17.00 6.78
CA GLU A 320 20.98 18.15 6.58
C GLU A 320 20.07 17.97 5.37
N SER A 321 20.61 17.47 4.26
CA SER A 321 19.81 17.23 3.05
C SER A 321 18.74 16.17 3.24
N SER A 322 19.03 15.13 4.02
CA SER A 322 18.06 14.11 4.36
C SER A 322 16.97 14.64 5.29
N LEU A 323 17.32 15.43 6.30
CA LEU A 323 16.33 16.08 7.18
C LEU A 323 15.37 16.98 6.39
N GLU A 324 15.88 17.72 5.39
CA GLU A 324 15.02 18.53 4.51
C GLU A 324 14.04 17.66 3.72
N ILE A 325 14.49 16.49 3.23
CA ILE A 325 13.62 15.53 2.56
C ILE A 325 12.56 14.97 3.53
N TYR A 326 12.94 14.64 4.76
CA TYR A 326 12.01 14.13 5.76
C TYR A 326 10.94 15.18 6.14
N ARG A 327 11.28 16.46 6.14
CA ARG A 327 10.35 17.56 6.39
C ARG A 327 9.42 17.86 5.22
N THR A 328 9.82 17.58 3.99
CA THR A 328 9.09 18.02 2.80
C THR A 328 8.40 16.90 2.03
N ARG A 329 8.92 15.69 2.07
CA ARG A 329 8.42 14.56 1.27
C ARG A 329 8.09 13.30 2.06
N PHE A 330 8.31 13.29 3.39
CA PHE A 330 7.89 12.19 4.25
C PHE A 330 6.62 12.57 4.99
N TRP A 331 5.71 11.61 5.09
CA TRP A 331 4.41 11.70 5.73
C TRP A 331 4.29 10.56 6.74
N TRP A 332 3.68 10.80 7.88
CA TRP A 332 3.76 9.90 9.02
C TRP A 332 2.37 9.56 9.51
N ASP A 333 1.95 8.31 9.35
CA ASP A 333 0.63 7.91 9.82
C ASP A 333 0.63 7.47 11.28
N SER A 334 -0.53 7.61 11.89
CA SER A 334 -0.76 7.28 13.30
C SER A 334 -1.37 5.90 13.50
N ALA A 335 -1.26 4.99 12.52
CA ALA A 335 -1.88 3.67 12.60
C ALA A 335 -1.32 2.85 13.78
N SER A 336 -2.14 1.92 14.28
CA SER A 336 -1.90 1.20 15.53
C SER A 336 -1.81 2.15 16.74
N PRO A 337 -1.73 1.67 17.97
CA PRO A 337 -1.68 2.55 19.13
C PRO A 337 -0.55 3.58 19.05
N THR A 338 -0.89 4.85 18.94
CA THR A 338 0.07 5.94 18.86
C THR A 338 0.47 6.43 20.24
N TYR A 339 1.78 6.52 20.49
CA TYR A 339 2.33 6.90 21.78
C TYR A 339 2.96 8.28 21.76
N PHE A 340 2.67 9.10 22.77
CA PHE A 340 3.20 10.47 22.89
C PHE A 340 4.72 10.56 22.80
N HIS A 341 5.44 9.61 23.36
CA HIS A 341 6.90 9.58 23.29
C HIS A 341 7.41 9.41 21.86
N GLN A 342 6.71 8.63 21.06
CA GLN A 342 7.05 8.41 19.65
C GLN A 342 6.81 9.67 18.82
N ILE A 343 5.66 10.31 18.97
CA ILE A 343 5.36 11.59 18.32
C ILE A 343 6.38 12.66 18.74
N ASN A 344 6.66 12.80 20.03
CA ASN A 344 7.64 13.77 20.54
C ASN A 344 9.02 13.53 19.93
N GLY A 345 9.46 12.26 19.84
CA GLY A 345 10.74 11.89 19.23
C GLY A 345 10.81 12.30 17.75
N LEU A 346 9.73 12.12 17.00
CA LEU A 346 9.63 12.54 15.61
C LEU A 346 9.66 14.07 15.46
N LEU A 347 8.81 14.78 16.22
CA LEU A 347 8.70 16.24 16.14
C LEU A 347 9.98 16.96 16.61
N ALA A 348 10.86 16.31 17.36
CA ALA A 348 12.16 16.86 17.74
C ALA A 348 13.12 17.07 16.54
N TYR A 349 12.81 16.51 15.37
CA TYR A 349 13.52 16.75 14.10
C TYR A 349 12.91 17.90 13.26
N ASP A 350 12.05 18.72 13.87
CA ASP A 350 11.32 19.81 13.18
C ASP A 350 10.44 19.30 12.02
N ILE A 351 9.94 18.08 12.12
CA ILE A 351 8.97 17.55 11.17
C ILE A 351 7.69 18.39 11.25
N PRO A 352 7.19 18.93 10.12
CA PRO A 352 5.96 19.70 10.12
C PRO A 352 4.77 18.85 10.56
N LYS A 353 3.98 19.35 11.48
CA LYS A 353 2.75 18.68 11.95
C LYS A 353 1.74 18.47 10.81
N ALA A 354 1.82 19.31 9.77
CA ALA A 354 1.08 19.13 8.52
C ALA A 354 1.43 17.86 7.73
N ASN A 355 2.51 17.18 8.10
CA ASN A 355 2.90 15.89 7.51
C ASN A 355 2.40 14.68 8.32
N LEU A 356 1.70 14.91 9.44
CA LEU A 356 1.05 13.86 10.22
C LEU A 356 -0.27 13.47 9.59
N LEU A 357 -0.55 12.18 9.50
CA LEU A 357 -1.74 11.61 8.86
C LEU A 357 -2.42 10.62 9.82
N TYR A 358 -3.71 10.41 9.65
CA TYR A 358 -4.45 9.42 10.41
C TYR A 358 -4.48 8.08 9.69
N GLY A 359 -4.25 6.99 10.42
CA GLY A 359 -4.40 5.62 9.98
C GLY A 359 -5.01 4.77 11.08
N THR A 360 -5.71 3.69 10.73
CA THR A 360 -6.36 2.81 11.70
C THR A 360 -5.72 1.44 11.85
N ASP A 361 -5.06 0.97 10.80
CA ASP A 361 -4.58 -0.42 10.72
C ASP A 361 -5.74 -1.46 10.80
N TYR A 362 -6.96 -1.03 10.41
CA TYR A 362 -8.09 -1.96 10.33
C TYR A 362 -7.85 -3.00 9.22
N PRO A 363 -8.13 -4.31 9.40
CA PRO A 363 -8.88 -4.93 10.51
C PRO A 363 -8.02 -5.48 11.66
N PHE A 364 -6.70 -5.24 11.66
CA PHE A 364 -5.81 -5.75 12.72
C PHE A 364 -6.04 -5.06 14.06
N ILE A 365 -6.49 -3.81 14.02
CA ILE A 365 -6.87 -3.04 15.20
C ILE A 365 -8.40 -2.99 15.30
N SER A 366 -8.92 -3.40 16.46
CA SER A 366 -10.36 -3.41 16.69
C SER A 366 -10.93 -1.99 16.88
N ALA A 367 -12.22 -1.80 16.58
CA ALA A 367 -12.89 -0.52 16.76
C ALA A 367 -12.72 0.08 18.17
N ALA A 368 -12.68 -0.76 19.22
CA ALA A 368 -12.47 -0.30 20.59
C ALA A 368 -11.08 0.27 20.81
N VAL A 369 -10.03 -0.38 20.26
CA VAL A 369 -8.65 0.10 20.34
C VAL A 369 -8.47 1.36 19.49
N THR A 370 -9.01 1.38 18.26
CA THR A 370 -9.00 2.56 17.39
C THR A 370 -9.67 3.76 18.06
N ALA A 371 -10.77 3.55 18.76
CA ALA A 371 -11.44 4.60 19.51
C ALA A 371 -10.58 5.15 20.68
N ALA A 372 -9.87 4.26 21.39
CA ALA A 372 -8.95 4.67 22.46
C ALA A 372 -7.72 5.40 21.91
N ASP A 373 -7.21 4.98 20.74
CA ASP A 373 -6.12 5.66 20.07
C ASP A 373 -6.52 7.07 19.59
N PHE A 374 -7.70 7.18 18.99
CA PHE A 374 -8.28 8.50 18.69
C PHE A 374 -8.33 9.41 19.91
N ASP A 375 -8.86 8.92 21.05
CA ASP A 375 -8.91 9.68 22.29
C ASP A 375 -7.50 10.09 22.78
N SER A 376 -6.49 9.23 22.56
CA SER A 376 -5.08 9.54 22.87
C SER A 376 -4.54 10.67 22.00
N ILE A 377 -4.82 10.66 20.69
CA ILE A 377 -4.45 11.75 19.77
C ILE A 377 -5.12 13.07 20.22
N MET A 378 -6.43 13.02 20.53
CA MET A 378 -7.17 14.21 20.99
C MET A 378 -6.66 14.75 22.32
N ALA A 379 -6.16 13.90 23.21
CA ALA A 379 -5.56 14.28 24.49
C ALA A 379 -4.10 14.76 24.37
N TYR A 380 -3.45 14.56 23.22
CA TYR A 380 -2.03 14.90 23.08
C TYR A 380 -1.78 16.41 23.16
N PRO A 381 -0.97 16.89 24.14
CA PRO A 381 -0.77 18.31 24.36
C PRO A 381 0.20 18.99 23.38
N GLY A 382 0.92 18.19 22.59
CA GLY A 382 1.88 18.69 21.59
C GLY A 382 1.26 19.18 20.30
N LEU A 383 -0.05 18.97 20.11
CA LEU A 383 -0.85 19.47 18.98
C LEU A 383 -1.96 20.38 19.48
N SER A 384 -2.18 21.51 18.77
CA SER A 384 -3.39 22.31 18.97
C SER A 384 -4.63 21.58 18.46
N ASP A 385 -5.82 22.05 18.79
CA ASP A 385 -7.05 21.44 18.33
C ASP A 385 -7.20 21.51 16.79
N GLU A 386 -6.72 22.59 16.16
CA GLU A 386 -6.65 22.73 14.69
C GLU A 386 -5.68 21.70 14.08
N GLU A 387 -4.47 21.54 14.65
CA GLU A 387 -3.49 20.55 14.18
C GLU A 387 -3.99 19.10 14.33
N LYS A 388 -4.80 18.82 15.35
CA LYS A 388 -5.46 17.50 15.52
C LYS A 388 -6.53 17.28 14.45
N GLU A 389 -7.35 18.31 14.17
CA GLU A 389 -8.34 18.26 13.09
C GLU A 389 -7.65 18.08 11.72
N ASP A 390 -6.54 18.78 11.49
CA ASP A 390 -5.77 18.67 10.26
C ASP A 390 -5.17 17.27 10.09
N LEU A 391 -4.61 16.68 11.14
CA LEU A 391 -4.13 15.30 11.14
C LEU A 391 -5.22 14.31 10.74
N LEU A 392 -6.42 14.49 11.30
CA LEU A 392 -7.55 13.59 11.09
C LEU A 392 -8.22 13.78 9.72
N SER A 393 -8.27 15.02 9.18
CA SER A 393 -9.25 15.36 8.15
C SER A 393 -8.73 16.23 7.00
N ASN A 394 -7.54 16.81 7.09
CA ASN A 394 -7.10 17.80 6.11
C ASN A 394 -5.71 17.54 5.50
N ASN A 395 -4.74 17.07 6.28
CA ASN A 395 -3.35 16.92 5.82
C ASN A 395 -3.22 16.02 4.58
N TYR A 396 -4.06 14.98 4.49
CA TYR A 396 -4.08 14.10 3.32
C TYR A 396 -4.32 14.84 1.99
N LYS A 397 -5.06 15.95 2.02
CA LYS A 397 -5.36 16.77 0.83
C LYS A 397 -4.08 17.34 0.23
N THR A 398 -3.14 17.73 1.09
CA THR A 398 -1.82 18.21 0.64
C THR A 398 -0.99 17.09 0.01
N LEU A 399 -1.05 15.88 0.55
CA LEU A 399 -0.31 14.72 0.01
C LEU A 399 -0.86 14.28 -1.34
N PHE A 400 -2.16 14.05 -1.42
CA PHE A 400 -2.78 13.42 -2.60
C PHE A 400 -3.19 14.42 -3.68
N GLY A 401 -3.55 15.67 -3.32
CA GLY A 401 -4.01 16.66 -4.29
C GLY A 401 -5.18 16.13 -5.12
N ASP A 402 -5.08 16.26 -6.43
CA ASP A 402 -6.11 15.86 -7.39
C ASP A 402 -6.16 14.33 -7.67
N LYS A 403 -5.33 13.52 -6.98
CA LYS A 403 -5.35 12.05 -7.15
C LYS A 403 -6.58 11.38 -6.54
N LEU A 404 -7.21 12.04 -5.58
CA LEU A 404 -8.44 11.54 -4.94
C LEU A 404 -9.66 12.05 -5.71
N HIS A 405 -10.40 11.13 -6.28
CA HIS A 405 -11.65 11.43 -6.94
C HIS A 405 -12.80 11.11 -5.98
N PHE A 406 -13.37 12.15 -5.39
CA PHE A 406 -14.65 12.07 -4.69
C PHE A 406 -15.76 12.38 -5.70
N GLN A 407 -16.70 11.47 -5.91
CA GLN A 407 -17.88 11.71 -6.75
C GLN A 407 -19.03 12.29 -5.95
#